data_fc292be61384c2184784082f751effb7
#
_entry.id   fc292be61384c2184784082f751effb7
#
_cell.length_a   1.000
_cell.length_b   1.000
_cell.length_c   1.000
_cell.angle_alpha   90.00
_cell.angle_beta   90.00
_cell.angle_gamma   90.00
#
_symmetry.space_group_name_H-M   'P 1'
#
loop_
_entity.id
_entity.type
_entity.pdbx_description
1 polymer ?
#
loop_
_entity_poly.entity_id
_entity_poly.type
_entity_poly.pdbx_seq_one_letter_code
_entity_poly.pdbx_strand_id
1 'polypeptide(L)'
;HLFKIASGASDYDYNWTEVLMKNVGHRMAGLSLHYYTVTGWSGSKGSATEFTNDDYYWTMGKCLEIEPVLKKHIAIMDKYDPKKQIGLMVDEWGTWWDEEPGTVRGHLYQQNTLRDAFVASLTLDVFHKYTDRIKMTNIAQIANVLQSMILTKEDKMVLTPTYHVFEMYKLSLIHISEPTRPRL
;
A
#
# COMPACT_ATOMS: atom_id res chain seq x y z
N HIS A 1 21.16 14.65 10.64
CA HIS A 1 19.76 15.14 10.69
C HIS A 1 18.81 13.94 10.60
N LEU A 2 17.75 13.95 11.47
CA LEU A 2 16.70 12.95 11.41
C LEU A 2 15.73 13.27 10.27
N PHE A 3 15.36 12.26 9.48
CA PHE A 3 14.27 12.37 8.54
C PHE A 3 12.95 12.18 9.30
N LYS A 4 12.18 13.25 9.47
CA LYS A 4 10.98 13.27 10.30
C LYS A 4 9.75 13.04 9.47
N ILE A 5 9.02 11.96 9.75
CA ILE A 5 7.72 11.67 9.15
C ILE A 5 6.66 11.92 10.21
N ALA A 6 5.68 12.78 9.91
CA ALA A 6 4.53 12.97 10.77
C ALA A 6 3.52 11.83 10.56
N SER A 7 2.89 11.37 11.64
CA SER A 7 1.74 10.48 11.57
C SER A 7 0.61 11.18 10.82
N GLY A 8 0.16 10.57 9.75
CA GLY A 8 -0.81 11.16 8.83
C GLY A 8 -2.20 10.54 8.92
N ALA A 9 -2.98 10.80 7.91
CA ALA A 9 -4.37 10.36 7.79
C ALA A 9 -4.50 8.87 7.46
N SER A 10 -5.67 8.34 7.75
CA SER A 10 -6.16 7.10 7.14
C SER A 10 -7.28 7.43 6.15
N ASP A 11 -7.23 6.79 5.00
CA ASP A 11 -8.25 6.89 3.94
C ASP A 11 -8.61 8.35 3.56
N TYR A 12 -9.82 8.77 3.89
CA TYR A 12 -10.45 10.01 3.43
C TYR A 12 -10.33 11.19 4.42
N ASP A 13 -9.53 11.09 5.48
CA ASP A 13 -9.37 12.19 6.44
C ASP A 13 -8.45 13.29 5.90
N TYR A 14 -8.96 14.02 4.92
CA TYR A 14 -8.27 15.13 4.29
C TYR A 14 -8.01 16.30 5.26
N ASN A 15 -8.88 16.46 6.27
CA ASN A 15 -8.71 17.49 7.28
C ASN A 15 -7.45 17.27 8.10
N TRP A 16 -7.13 16.01 8.43
CA TRP A 16 -5.88 15.70 9.14
C TRP A 16 -4.66 16.17 8.36
N THR A 17 -4.61 15.88 7.06
CA THR A 17 -3.54 16.34 6.18
C THR A 17 -3.48 17.87 6.11
N GLU A 18 -4.62 18.55 5.94
CA GLU A 18 -4.69 20.03 5.90
C GLU A 18 -4.13 20.64 7.18
N VAL A 19 -4.56 20.13 8.34
CA VAL A 19 -4.14 20.65 9.65
C VAL A 19 -2.64 20.46 9.87
N LEU A 20 -2.09 19.29 9.55
CA LEU A 20 -0.65 19.04 9.72
C LEU A 20 0.19 19.86 8.76
N MET A 21 -0.18 19.91 7.48
CA MET A 21 0.55 20.71 6.49
C MET A 21 0.59 22.20 6.87
N LYS A 22 -0.55 22.73 7.30
CA LYS A 22 -0.68 24.13 7.69
C LYS A 22 0.15 24.48 8.93
N ASN A 23 0.13 23.64 9.96
CA ASN A 23 0.69 24.00 11.26
C ASN A 23 2.14 23.55 11.46
N VAL A 24 2.51 22.38 10.93
CA VAL A 24 3.82 21.75 11.18
C VAL A 24 4.56 21.29 9.92
N GLY A 25 4.05 21.56 8.73
CA GLY A 25 4.67 21.15 7.47
C GLY A 25 6.16 21.53 7.39
N HIS A 26 6.51 22.75 7.84
CA HIS A 26 7.89 23.23 7.88
C HIS A 26 8.83 22.45 8.81
N ARG A 27 8.32 21.51 9.61
CA ARG A 27 9.08 20.71 10.59
C ARG A 27 9.24 19.24 10.20
N MET A 28 8.62 18.79 9.09
CA MET A 28 8.64 17.41 8.64
C MET A 28 9.21 17.28 7.24
N ALA A 29 9.80 16.12 6.96
CA ALA A 29 10.29 15.73 5.64
C ALA A 29 9.29 14.79 4.93
N GLY A 30 8.36 14.21 5.65
CA GLY A 30 7.33 13.33 5.13
C GLY A 30 6.04 13.37 5.95
N LEU A 31 4.94 13.02 5.29
CA LEU A 31 3.63 12.86 5.89
C LEU A 31 3.12 11.45 5.57
N SER A 32 2.71 10.71 6.60
CA SER A 32 2.17 9.36 6.47
C SER A 32 0.75 9.38 5.87
N LEU A 33 0.39 8.31 5.16
CA LEU A 33 -0.97 8.01 4.72
C LEU A 33 -1.16 6.51 4.77
N HIS A 34 -2.29 6.05 5.32
CA HIS A 34 -2.71 4.66 5.28
C HIS A 34 -3.91 4.49 4.34
N TYR A 35 -3.96 3.37 3.62
CA TYR A 35 -5.11 2.99 2.82
C TYR A 35 -5.23 1.47 2.72
N TYR A 36 -6.35 0.93 3.18
CA TYR A 36 -6.64 -0.49 3.04
C TYR A 36 -7.75 -0.77 2.03
N THR A 37 -7.53 -1.79 1.21
CA THR A 37 -8.57 -2.43 0.42
C THR A 37 -9.35 -3.37 1.34
N VAL A 38 -10.45 -2.87 1.88
CA VAL A 38 -11.25 -3.51 2.91
C VAL A 38 -12.74 -3.25 2.65
N THR A 39 -13.61 -4.22 2.97
CA THR A 39 -15.05 -4.09 2.79
C THR A 39 -15.67 -3.08 3.76
N GLY A 40 -15.09 -2.91 4.93
CA GLY A 40 -15.52 -1.98 5.97
C GLY A 40 -14.75 -2.19 7.26
N TRP A 41 -14.92 -1.27 8.20
CA TRP A 41 -14.21 -1.29 9.47
C TRP A 41 -15.01 -1.96 10.61
N SER A 42 -16.27 -2.32 10.33
CA SER A 42 -17.15 -3.03 11.27
C SER A 42 -17.65 -4.33 10.64
N GLY A 43 -17.81 -5.38 11.46
CA GLY A 43 -18.25 -6.70 11.02
C GLY A 43 -17.19 -7.51 10.29
N SER A 44 -17.62 -8.53 9.54
CA SER A 44 -16.76 -9.36 8.72
C SER A 44 -16.21 -8.57 7.55
N LYS A 45 -14.95 -8.81 7.25
CA LYS A 45 -14.23 -8.25 6.07
C LYS A 45 -14.22 -9.20 4.88
N GLY A 46 -14.81 -10.38 5.05
CA GLY A 46 -14.82 -11.44 4.05
C GLY A 46 -13.60 -12.36 4.16
N SER A 47 -13.77 -13.56 3.60
CA SER A 47 -12.70 -14.56 3.59
C SER A 47 -11.57 -14.18 2.64
N ALA A 48 -10.35 -14.49 3.04
CA ALA A 48 -9.18 -14.35 2.17
C ALA A 48 -9.19 -15.37 1.02
N THR A 49 -9.79 -16.55 1.21
CA THR A 49 -9.76 -17.68 0.27
C THR A 49 -11.10 -18.01 -0.36
N GLU A 50 -12.20 -17.84 0.38
CA GLU A 50 -13.56 -18.16 -0.07
C GLU A 50 -14.25 -16.87 -0.55
N PHE A 51 -14.18 -16.57 -1.85
CA PHE A 51 -14.78 -15.39 -2.44
C PHE A 51 -15.35 -15.68 -3.83
N THR A 52 -16.39 -14.94 -4.19
CA THR A 52 -17.04 -15.01 -5.50
C THR A 52 -16.31 -14.17 -6.55
N ASN A 53 -16.72 -14.31 -7.82
CA ASN A 53 -16.24 -13.40 -8.88
C ASN A 53 -16.63 -11.94 -8.60
N ASP A 54 -17.81 -11.70 -8.02
CA ASP A 54 -18.25 -10.35 -7.68
C ASP A 54 -17.37 -9.74 -6.59
N ASP A 55 -17.01 -10.51 -5.55
CA ASP A 55 -16.06 -10.09 -4.52
C ASP A 55 -14.68 -9.77 -5.11
N TYR A 56 -14.24 -10.59 -6.07
CA TYR A 56 -12.97 -10.36 -6.78
C TYR A 56 -12.99 -9.02 -7.52
N TYR A 57 -13.99 -8.79 -8.39
CA TYR A 57 -14.08 -7.54 -9.15
C TYR A 57 -14.32 -6.32 -8.27
N TRP A 58 -15.13 -6.48 -7.21
CA TRP A 58 -15.29 -5.43 -6.20
C TRP A 58 -13.94 -5.06 -5.59
N THR A 59 -13.13 -6.05 -5.22
CA THR A 59 -11.80 -5.83 -4.63
C THR A 59 -10.89 -5.05 -5.59
N MET A 60 -10.90 -5.39 -6.89
CA MET A 60 -10.12 -4.65 -7.91
C MET A 60 -10.59 -3.19 -8.02
N GLY A 61 -11.90 -2.97 -8.04
CA GLY A 61 -12.47 -1.61 -8.03
C GLY A 61 -12.07 -0.84 -6.76
N LYS A 62 -12.20 -1.49 -5.59
CA LYS A 62 -11.88 -0.88 -4.30
C LYS A 62 -10.41 -0.50 -4.15
N CYS A 63 -9.47 -1.33 -4.62
CA CYS A 63 -8.06 -0.97 -4.54
C CYS A 63 -7.71 0.25 -5.41
N LEU A 64 -8.38 0.45 -6.53
CA LEU A 64 -8.16 1.61 -7.41
C LEU A 64 -8.72 2.92 -6.84
N GLU A 65 -9.60 2.87 -5.83
CA GLU A 65 -10.05 4.08 -5.12
C GLU A 65 -8.90 4.80 -4.38
N ILE A 66 -7.76 4.16 -4.18
CA ILE A 66 -6.57 4.81 -3.64
C ILE A 66 -6.12 5.99 -4.53
N GLU A 67 -6.34 5.94 -5.84
CA GLU A 67 -5.90 7.02 -6.74
C GLU A 67 -6.63 8.35 -6.47
N PRO A 68 -7.97 8.43 -6.40
CA PRO A 68 -8.65 9.67 -6.01
C PRO A 68 -8.32 10.10 -4.57
N VAL A 69 -8.05 9.18 -3.65
CA VAL A 69 -7.60 9.51 -2.29
C VAL A 69 -6.26 10.23 -2.34
N LEU A 70 -5.28 9.65 -3.02
CA LEU A 70 -3.95 10.24 -3.22
C LEU A 70 -4.04 11.62 -3.87
N LYS A 71 -4.81 11.78 -4.93
CA LYS A 71 -4.98 13.06 -5.63
C LYS A 71 -5.43 14.17 -4.69
N LYS A 72 -6.38 13.89 -3.79
CA LYS A 72 -6.88 14.89 -2.83
C LYS A 72 -5.85 15.23 -1.75
N HIS A 73 -5.17 14.23 -1.17
CA HIS A 73 -4.08 14.49 -0.20
C HIS A 73 -2.94 15.26 -0.85
N ILE A 74 -2.53 14.88 -2.06
CA ILE A 74 -1.47 15.57 -2.82
C ILE A 74 -1.86 17.01 -3.13
N ALA A 75 -3.10 17.27 -3.54
CA ALA A 75 -3.58 18.63 -3.80
C ALA A 75 -3.50 19.52 -2.55
N ILE A 76 -3.82 18.96 -1.38
CA ILE A 76 -3.67 19.68 -0.10
C ILE A 76 -2.18 19.93 0.19
N MET A 77 -1.33 18.93 0.01
CA MET A 77 0.10 19.07 0.22
C MET A 77 0.70 20.13 -0.72
N ASP A 78 0.30 20.14 -2.00
CA ASP A 78 0.79 21.09 -3.02
C ASP A 78 0.41 22.55 -2.67
N LYS A 79 -0.72 22.76 -2.00
CA LYS A 79 -1.13 24.10 -1.50
C LYS A 79 -0.13 24.67 -0.49
N TYR A 80 0.45 23.87 0.38
CA TYR A 80 1.36 24.29 1.46
C TYR A 80 2.83 24.06 1.12
N ASP A 81 3.13 23.14 0.21
CA ASP A 81 4.47 22.79 -0.24
C ASP A 81 4.49 22.62 -1.78
N PRO A 82 4.38 23.72 -2.54
CA PRO A 82 4.36 23.66 -4.01
C PRO A 82 5.68 23.20 -4.61
N LYS A 83 6.78 23.23 -3.84
CA LYS A 83 8.08 22.71 -4.26
C LYS A 83 8.25 21.21 -4.03
N LYS A 84 7.23 20.54 -3.49
CA LYS A 84 7.23 19.09 -3.23
C LYS A 84 8.42 18.59 -2.40
N GLN A 85 8.81 19.37 -1.39
CA GLN A 85 9.90 19.03 -0.48
C GLN A 85 9.49 18.03 0.60
N ILE A 86 8.19 17.98 0.92
CA ILE A 86 7.61 17.05 1.89
C ILE A 86 7.09 15.82 1.12
N GLY A 87 7.68 14.65 1.34
CA GLY A 87 7.23 13.41 0.72
C GLY A 87 5.90 12.90 1.31
N LEU A 88 5.03 12.33 0.46
CA LEU A 88 3.93 11.50 0.92
C LEU A 88 4.46 10.09 1.13
N MET A 89 4.28 9.54 2.33
CA MET A 89 4.69 8.20 2.73
C MET A 89 3.43 7.35 2.89
N VAL A 90 3.11 6.52 1.89
CA VAL A 90 2.01 5.56 2.03
C VAL A 90 2.57 4.35 2.76
N ASP A 91 2.79 4.52 4.04
CA ASP A 91 3.57 3.62 4.88
C ASP A 91 2.75 2.45 5.46
N GLU A 92 1.45 2.39 5.13
CA GLU A 92 0.61 1.24 5.41
C GLU A 92 -0.49 1.10 4.35
N TRP A 93 -0.50 -0.01 3.59
CA TRP A 93 -1.49 -0.30 2.56
C TRP A 93 -1.58 -1.79 2.27
N GLY A 94 -2.66 -2.23 1.63
CA GLY A 94 -2.88 -3.61 1.23
C GLY A 94 -4.32 -4.06 1.45
N THR A 95 -4.54 -5.38 1.38
CA THR A 95 -5.83 -6.01 1.67
C THR A 95 -5.96 -6.32 3.16
N TRP A 96 -7.19 -6.25 3.66
CA TRP A 96 -7.51 -6.66 5.02
C TRP A 96 -8.76 -7.52 5.02
N TRP A 97 -8.57 -8.82 5.21
CA TRP A 97 -9.63 -9.83 5.31
C TRP A 97 -9.85 -10.28 6.75
N ASP A 98 -10.85 -11.13 6.95
CA ASP A 98 -11.00 -11.82 8.22
C ASP A 98 -9.80 -12.74 8.48
N GLU A 99 -9.46 -12.91 9.74
CA GLU A 99 -8.39 -13.82 10.15
C GLU A 99 -8.75 -15.28 9.81
N GLU A 100 -7.76 -16.05 9.38
CA GLU A 100 -7.96 -17.46 9.06
C GLU A 100 -8.48 -18.24 10.28
N PRO A 101 -9.48 -19.12 10.09
CA PRO A 101 -9.98 -19.95 11.16
C PRO A 101 -8.88 -20.78 11.86
N GLY A 102 -8.92 -20.85 13.19
CA GLY A 102 -7.96 -21.59 13.99
C GLY A 102 -6.64 -20.87 14.25
N THR A 103 -6.49 -19.63 13.79
CA THR A 103 -5.34 -18.78 14.11
C THR A 103 -5.57 -17.94 15.38
N VAL A 104 -4.53 -17.33 15.89
CA VAL A 104 -4.61 -16.49 17.10
C VAL A 104 -5.29 -15.17 16.77
N ARG A 105 -6.45 -14.93 17.39
CA ARG A 105 -7.22 -13.71 17.18
C ARG A 105 -6.42 -12.46 17.54
N GLY A 106 -6.49 -11.45 16.66
CA GLY A 106 -5.75 -10.20 16.81
C GLY A 106 -4.33 -10.24 16.26
N HIS A 107 -3.85 -11.42 15.82
CA HIS A 107 -2.59 -11.50 15.08
C HIS A 107 -2.74 -11.22 13.58
N LEU A 108 -3.97 -11.04 13.10
CA LEU A 108 -4.31 -10.61 11.75
C LEU A 108 -3.71 -11.50 10.64
N TYR A 109 -3.62 -12.82 10.91
CA TYR A 109 -3.16 -13.75 9.88
C TYR A 109 -4.27 -13.99 8.86
N GLN A 110 -3.99 -13.74 7.59
CA GLN A 110 -4.84 -14.08 6.46
C GLN A 110 -4.03 -14.80 5.39
N GLN A 111 -4.67 -15.71 4.65
CA GLN A 111 -4.04 -16.41 3.54
C GLN A 111 -3.90 -15.45 2.36
N ASN A 112 -2.69 -15.35 1.80
CA ASN A 112 -2.42 -14.55 0.60
C ASN A 112 -2.78 -15.34 -0.67
N THR A 113 -3.50 -14.71 -1.61
CA THR A 113 -3.95 -15.30 -2.88
C THR A 113 -3.53 -14.46 -4.08
N LEU A 114 -3.85 -14.92 -5.31
CA LEU A 114 -3.65 -14.12 -6.52
C LEU A 114 -4.49 -12.84 -6.51
N ARG A 115 -5.65 -12.82 -5.84
CA ARG A 115 -6.44 -11.59 -5.66
C ARG A 115 -5.61 -10.51 -4.98
N ASP A 116 -4.87 -10.86 -3.93
CA ASP A 116 -3.99 -9.94 -3.21
C ASP A 116 -2.82 -9.48 -4.08
N ALA A 117 -2.26 -10.38 -4.89
CA ALA A 117 -1.20 -10.02 -5.84
C ALA A 117 -1.68 -8.98 -6.86
N PHE A 118 -2.88 -9.12 -7.41
CA PHE A 118 -3.45 -8.11 -8.30
C PHE A 118 -3.70 -6.77 -7.59
N VAL A 119 -4.19 -6.78 -6.35
CA VAL A 119 -4.29 -5.56 -5.54
C VAL A 119 -2.93 -4.90 -5.39
N ALA A 120 -1.88 -5.66 -5.08
CA ALA A 120 -0.53 -5.11 -4.96
C ALA A 120 -0.05 -4.50 -6.28
N SER A 121 -0.20 -5.20 -7.40
CA SER A 121 0.20 -4.72 -8.72
C SER A 121 -0.51 -3.43 -9.12
N LEU A 122 -1.85 -3.41 -9.06
CA LEU A 122 -2.65 -2.24 -9.40
C LEU A 122 -2.33 -1.03 -8.51
N THR A 123 -2.10 -1.28 -7.21
CA THR A 123 -1.75 -0.22 -6.26
C THR A 123 -0.35 0.35 -6.55
N LEU A 124 0.64 -0.50 -6.83
CA LEU A 124 1.98 -0.06 -7.21
C LEU A 124 1.97 0.74 -8.51
N ASP A 125 1.17 0.34 -9.50
CA ASP A 125 1.01 1.10 -10.75
C ASP A 125 0.44 2.50 -10.48
N VAL A 126 -0.49 2.63 -9.54
CA VAL A 126 -0.99 3.94 -9.12
C VAL A 126 0.11 4.75 -8.45
N PHE A 127 0.88 4.18 -7.53
CA PHE A 127 1.97 4.89 -6.85
C PHE A 127 3.02 5.43 -7.83
N HIS A 128 3.36 4.67 -8.86
CA HIS A 128 4.32 5.08 -9.87
C HIS A 128 3.89 6.32 -10.68
N LYS A 129 2.59 6.61 -10.76
CA LYS A 129 2.09 7.84 -11.41
C LYS A 129 2.40 9.12 -10.60
N TYR A 130 2.69 8.99 -9.29
CA TYR A 130 2.83 10.10 -8.35
C TYR A 130 4.20 10.14 -7.65
N THR A 131 5.25 9.62 -8.29
CA THR A 131 6.61 9.54 -7.72
C THR A 131 7.25 10.90 -7.44
N ASP A 132 6.71 11.96 -8.01
CA ASP A 132 7.10 13.34 -7.68
C ASP A 132 6.71 13.73 -6.25
N ARG A 133 5.65 13.14 -5.70
CA ARG A 133 5.18 13.37 -4.32
C ARG A 133 5.34 12.16 -3.41
N ILE A 134 5.04 10.95 -3.89
CA ILE A 134 5.19 9.71 -3.11
C ILE A 134 6.66 9.31 -3.07
N LYS A 135 7.22 9.16 -1.87
CA LYS A 135 8.64 8.84 -1.66
C LYS A 135 8.86 7.48 -0.99
N MET A 136 7.83 6.93 -0.39
CA MET A 136 7.89 5.60 0.23
C MET A 136 6.50 4.97 0.23
N THR A 137 6.46 3.65 0.02
CA THR A 137 5.24 2.85 0.15
C THR A 137 5.57 1.54 0.83
N ASN A 138 4.88 1.20 1.92
CA ASN A 138 5.11 -0.02 2.68
C ASN A 138 3.85 -0.85 2.73
N ILE A 139 3.92 -2.05 2.16
CA ILE A 139 2.82 -3.00 2.27
C ILE A 139 2.66 -3.49 3.71
N ALA A 140 1.47 -3.72 4.14
CA ALA A 140 1.16 -4.29 5.44
C ALA A 140 0.83 -5.79 5.29
N GLN A 141 1.79 -6.72 5.68
CA GLN A 141 3.10 -6.42 6.24
C GLN A 141 4.14 -7.36 5.63
N ILE A 142 5.36 -7.43 6.22
CA ILE A 142 6.43 -8.28 5.67
C ILE A 142 6.12 -9.75 5.86
N ALA A 143 5.73 -10.19 7.07
CA ALA A 143 5.57 -11.60 7.40
C ALA A 143 4.35 -11.88 8.29
N ASN A 144 3.59 -12.90 7.95
CA ASN A 144 2.50 -13.51 8.74
C ASN A 144 1.31 -12.60 9.12
N VAL A 145 1.29 -11.35 8.72
CA VAL A 145 0.26 -10.38 9.11
C VAL A 145 -0.34 -9.73 7.88
N LEU A 146 -1.65 -9.68 7.78
CA LEU A 146 -2.40 -9.06 6.68
C LEU A 146 -1.91 -9.54 5.30
N GLN A 147 -1.75 -8.65 4.33
CA GLN A 147 -1.23 -8.99 3.01
C GLN A 147 0.30 -9.20 3.05
N SER A 148 0.74 -10.21 3.80
CA SER A 148 2.17 -10.45 3.99
C SER A 148 2.87 -10.92 2.72
N MET A 149 4.13 -10.51 2.59
CA MET A 149 5.01 -10.98 1.51
C MET A 149 5.55 -12.39 1.77
N ILE A 150 5.70 -12.76 3.03
CA ILE A 150 6.30 -14.02 3.47
C ILE A 150 5.41 -14.67 4.52
N LEU A 151 5.20 -15.97 4.40
CA LEU A 151 4.58 -16.77 5.46
C LEU A 151 5.64 -17.69 6.06
N THR A 152 5.72 -17.71 7.38
CA THR A 152 6.65 -18.56 8.12
C THR A 152 5.92 -19.40 9.16
N LYS A 153 6.37 -20.63 9.33
CA LYS A 153 5.91 -21.51 10.40
C LYS A 153 7.08 -22.41 10.81
N GLU A 154 7.57 -22.22 12.05
CA GLU A 154 8.74 -22.92 12.57
C GLU A 154 9.97 -22.69 11.66
N ASP A 155 10.55 -23.76 11.10
CA ASP A 155 11.69 -23.75 10.17
C ASP A 155 11.28 -23.60 8.69
N LYS A 156 9.98 -23.44 8.40
CA LYS A 156 9.44 -23.35 7.03
C LYS A 156 9.12 -21.92 6.65
N MET A 157 9.33 -21.61 5.37
CA MET A 157 9.01 -20.31 4.78
C MET A 157 8.40 -20.51 3.39
N VAL A 158 7.40 -19.67 3.08
CA VAL A 158 6.79 -19.59 1.75
C VAL A 158 6.75 -18.13 1.30
N LEU A 159 7.15 -17.88 0.07
CA LEU A 159 6.96 -16.59 -0.60
C LEU A 159 5.55 -16.52 -1.16
N THR A 160 4.83 -15.45 -0.86
CA THR A 160 3.43 -15.29 -1.28
C THR A 160 3.32 -14.78 -2.72
N PRO A 161 2.15 -14.87 -3.37
CA PRO A 161 1.91 -14.21 -4.65
C PRO A 161 2.23 -12.70 -4.62
N THR A 162 1.98 -12.01 -3.51
CA THR A 162 2.35 -10.61 -3.31
C THR A 162 3.87 -10.39 -3.36
N TYR A 163 4.66 -11.28 -2.78
CA TYR A 163 6.13 -11.20 -2.87
C TYR A 163 6.60 -11.16 -4.32
N HIS A 164 6.06 -12.05 -5.17
CA HIS A 164 6.47 -12.13 -6.57
C HIS A 164 6.09 -10.87 -7.37
N VAL A 165 5.02 -10.17 -7.00
CA VAL A 165 4.73 -8.84 -7.57
C VAL A 165 5.86 -7.87 -7.24
N PHE A 166 6.27 -7.77 -5.97
CA PHE A 166 7.38 -6.90 -5.58
C PHE A 166 8.70 -7.29 -6.25
N GLU A 167 8.95 -8.59 -6.43
CA GLU A 167 10.12 -9.08 -7.16
C GLU A 167 10.14 -8.60 -8.61
N MET A 168 8.99 -8.63 -9.31
CA MET A 168 8.85 -8.10 -10.67
C MET A 168 9.06 -6.58 -10.72
N TYR A 169 8.50 -5.83 -9.77
CA TYR A 169 8.64 -4.37 -9.72
C TYR A 169 10.02 -3.90 -9.25
N LYS A 170 10.78 -4.74 -8.57
CA LYS A 170 12.19 -4.48 -8.21
C LYS A 170 13.09 -4.35 -9.44
N LEU A 171 12.78 -5.08 -10.50
CA LEU A 171 13.47 -4.95 -11.77
C LEU A 171 13.03 -3.63 -12.40
N SER A 172 13.94 -2.68 -12.47
CA SER A 172 13.68 -1.36 -13.06
C SER A 172 12.97 -1.50 -14.41
N LEU A 173 11.88 -0.75 -14.61
CA LEU A 173 11.19 -0.65 -15.91
C LEU A 173 12.13 -0.26 -17.06
N ILE A 174 13.23 0.43 -16.77
CA ILE A 174 14.30 0.74 -17.73
C ILE A 174 14.92 -0.53 -18.28
N HIS A 175 15.10 -1.57 -17.47
CA HIS A 175 15.66 -2.85 -17.91
C HIS A 175 14.67 -3.71 -18.72
N ILE A 176 13.38 -3.46 -18.59
CA ILE A 176 12.32 -4.15 -19.34
C ILE A 176 12.08 -3.47 -20.69
N SER A 177 12.24 -2.16 -20.77
CA SER A 177 11.98 -1.36 -21.97
C SER A 177 13.20 -1.12 -22.88
N GLU A 178 14.43 -1.36 -22.41
CA GLU A 178 15.60 -1.34 -23.28
C GLU A 178 15.80 -2.68 -23.96
N PRO A 179 15.79 -2.75 -25.31
CA PRO A 179 16.25 -3.94 -25.99
C PRO A 179 17.69 -4.22 -25.53
N THR A 180 17.93 -5.43 -25.04
CA THR A 180 19.27 -5.90 -24.67
C THR A 180 20.23 -5.63 -25.83
N ARG A 181 21.02 -4.55 -25.75
CA ARG A 181 22.15 -4.39 -26.63
C ARG A 181 23.13 -5.50 -26.30
N PRO A 182 23.50 -6.35 -27.28
CA PRO A 182 24.58 -7.31 -27.06
C PRO A 182 25.81 -6.51 -26.61
N ARG A 183 26.40 -6.87 -25.49
CA ARG A 183 27.74 -6.37 -25.15
C ARG A 183 28.69 -6.99 -26.18
N LEU A 184 29.21 -6.15 -27.08
CA LEU A 184 30.35 -6.46 -27.93
C LEU A 184 31.60 -6.59 -27.07
#